data_82de9c7ecc917bab5cd45cfd451d3314
#
_entry.id   82de9c7ecc917bab5cd45cfd451d3314
#
_cell.length_a   1.000
_cell.length_b   1.000
_cell.length_c   1.000
_cell.angle_alpha   90.00
_cell.angle_beta   90.00
_cell.angle_gamma   90.00
#
_symmetry.space_group_name_H-M   'P 1'
#
loop_
_entity.id
_entity.type
_entity.pdbx_description
1 polymer ?
#
loop_
_entity_poly.entity_id
_entity_poly.type
_entity_poly.pdbx_seq_one_letter_code
_entity_poly.pdbx_strand_id
1 'polypeptide(L)'
;MHVVEMMPEVLGAMDKETSGMLRSEYQKRGVNFHLNAKVIEVGKEGVTIEKEGKTALIEAEKVLVSVGRKANLSQVGLDKLNIELLRNGVKVDEHMQTSHPRVYACGDITGHSMLAHTAIRESEVAVNHILGVEDRMNYDCVPGVVYTNPEVAGVGKTEEELKASGISYHAVSYTHLTL
;
A
#
# COMPACT_ATOMS: atom_id res chain seq x y z
N MET A 1 18.45 -6.09 14.28
CA MET A 1 17.50 -5.12 13.66
C MET A 1 16.10 -5.43 14.17
N HIS A 2 15.31 -4.40 14.47
CA HIS A 2 13.91 -4.53 14.90
C HIS A 2 13.00 -3.87 13.88
N VAL A 3 11.87 -4.50 13.60
CA VAL A 3 10.76 -3.96 12.78
C VAL A 3 9.54 -3.87 13.68
N VAL A 4 8.94 -2.69 13.78
CA VAL A 4 7.72 -2.46 14.56
C VAL A 4 6.60 -2.18 13.60
N GLU A 5 5.54 -2.97 13.68
CA GLU A 5 4.35 -2.86 12.84
C GLU A 5 3.08 -2.90 13.70
N MET A 6 2.20 -1.95 13.44
CA MET A 6 0.92 -1.84 14.16
C MET A 6 -0.09 -2.88 13.69
N MET A 7 0.05 -3.35 12.46
CA MET A 7 -0.80 -4.39 11.89
C MET A 7 -0.40 -5.80 12.35
N PRO A 8 -1.28 -6.79 12.21
CA PRO A 8 -1.01 -8.17 12.61
C PRO A 8 0.00 -8.89 11.71
N GLU A 9 0.32 -8.34 10.54
CA GLU A 9 1.33 -8.87 9.63
C GLU A 9 2.00 -7.73 8.85
N VAL A 10 3.23 -7.96 8.40
CA VAL A 10 3.92 -7.06 7.46
C VAL A 10 3.26 -7.15 6.07
N LEU A 11 3.48 -6.17 5.21
CA LEU A 11 2.95 -6.16 3.85
C LEU A 11 1.41 -6.33 3.79
N GLY A 12 0.68 -5.53 4.53
CA GLY A 12 -0.77 -5.66 4.68
C GLY A 12 -1.61 -5.61 3.38
N ALA A 13 -1.01 -5.25 2.25
CA ALA A 13 -1.64 -5.30 0.92
C ALA A 13 -1.37 -6.62 0.16
N MET A 14 -0.57 -7.53 0.74
CA MET A 14 -0.24 -8.84 0.16
C MET A 14 -0.99 -9.93 0.93
N ASP A 15 -1.10 -11.10 0.30
CA ASP A 15 -1.61 -12.29 0.93
C ASP A 15 -0.82 -12.64 2.19
N LYS A 16 -1.50 -13.03 3.26
CA LYS A 16 -0.88 -13.31 4.57
C LYS A 16 0.12 -14.46 4.53
N GLU A 17 -0.13 -15.48 3.72
CA GLU A 17 0.80 -16.59 3.57
C GLU A 17 2.12 -16.10 3.03
N THR A 18 2.09 -15.32 1.94
CA THR A 18 3.26 -14.75 1.30
C THR A 18 4.01 -13.78 2.23
N SER A 19 3.27 -12.93 2.95
CA SER A 19 3.84 -12.00 3.93
C SER A 19 4.51 -12.73 5.09
N GLY A 20 3.89 -13.80 5.58
CA GLY A 20 4.44 -14.65 6.63
C GLY A 20 5.70 -15.40 6.20
N MET A 21 5.77 -15.83 4.93
CA MET A 21 6.98 -16.45 4.35
C MET A 21 8.14 -15.44 4.33
N LEU A 22 7.92 -14.22 3.85
CA LEU A 22 8.94 -13.18 3.87
C LEU A 22 9.41 -12.87 5.30
N ARG A 23 8.49 -12.65 6.22
CA ARG A 23 8.81 -12.39 7.62
C ARG A 23 9.64 -13.53 8.23
N SER A 24 9.28 -14.78 7.99
CA SER A 24 10.01 -15.95 8.47
C SER A 24 11.44 -15.99 7.94
N GLU A 25 11.64 -15.63 6.67
CA GLU A 25 12.97 -15.58 6.07
C GLU A 25 13.85 -14.51 6.71
N TYR A 26 13.29 -13.32 6.98
CA TYR A 26 14.03 -12.25 7.67
C TYR A 26 14.28 -12.58 9.16
N GLN A 27 13.38 -13.31 9.81
CA GLN A 27 13.62 -13.78 11.19
C GLN A 27 14.83 -14.74 11.25
N LYS A 28 14.99 -15.64 10.27
CA LYS A 28 16.18 -16.49 10.16
C LYS A 28 17.47 -15.68 10.00
N ARG A 29 17.38 -14.48 9.42
CA ARG A 29 18.50 -13.54 9.27
C ARG A 29 18.69 -12.62 10.48
N GLY A 30 18.00 -12.86 11.59
CA GLY A 30 18.15 -12.13 12.85
C GLY A 30 17.34 -10.84 12.95
N VAL A 31 16.30 -10.66 12.11
CA VAL A 31 15.38 -9.53 12.26
C VAL A 31 14.29 -9.88 13.28
N ASN A 32 14.08 -9.03 14.26
CA ASN A 32 13.03 -9.16 15.26
C ASN A 32 11.80 -8.35 14.84
N PHE A 33 10.64 -9.00 14.72
CA PHE A 33 9.38 -8.35 14.37
C PHE A 33 8.50 -8.17 15.61
N HIS A 34 8.00 -6.97 15.78
CA HIS A 34 7.05 -6.58 16.83
C HIS A 34 5.73 -6.22 16.12
N LEU A 35 4.90 -7.24 15.85
CA LEU A 35 3.58 -7.07 15.23
C LEU A 35 2.53 -6.73 16.28
N ASN A 36 1.42 -6.10 15.86
CA ASN A 36 0.40 -5.55 16.75
C ASN A 36 0.99 -4.61 17.80
N ALA A 37 2.04 -3.88 17.44
CA ALA A 37 2.77 -3.01 18.34
C ALA A 37 2.76 -1.56 17.81
N LYS A 38 2.32 -0.63 18.65
CA LYS A 38 2.25 0.78 18.33
C LYS A 38 3.49 1.49 18.87
N VAL A 39 4.16 2.27 18.03
CA VAL A 39 5.19 3.20 18.50
C VAL A 39 4.50 4.36 19.22
N ILE A 40 4.89 4.60 20.47
CA ILE A 40 4.37 5.70 21.29
C ILE A 40 5.39 6.82 21.49
N GLU A 41 6.68 6.50 21.42
CA GLU A 41 7.75 7.49 21.57
C GLU A 41 9.01 7.06 20.82
N VAL A 42 9.72 8.03 20.25
CA VAL A 42 11.07 7.88 19.72
C VAL A 42 12.00 8.78 20.53
N GLY A 43 12.84 8.18 21.35
CA GLY A 43 13.76 8.86 22.27
C GLY A 43 15.22 8.67 21.89
N LYS A 44 16.12 9.16 22.75
CA LYS A 44 17.57 9.05 22.55
C LYS A 44 18.12 7.62 22.70
N GLU A 45 17.43 6.80 23.50
CA GLU A 45 17.85 5.42 23.79
C GLU A 45 17.22 4.40 22.83
N GLY A 46 16.22 4.82 22.04
CA GLY A 46 15.51 3.94 21.12
C GLY A 46 14.06 4.29 20.95
N VAL A 47 13.22 3.27 20.81
CA VAL A 47 11.80 3.39 20.51
C VAL A 47 10.97 2.70 21.58
N THR A 48 10.04 3.44 22.18
CA THR A 48 9.06 2.87 23.12
C THR A 48 7.85 2.40 22.33
N ILE A 49 7.49 1.15 22.50
CA ILE A 49 6.33 0.52 21.88
C ILE A 49 5.27 0.15 22.93
N GLU A 50 4.01 0.13 22.50
CA GLU A 50 2.89 -0.43 23.26
C GLU A 50 2.35 -1.64 22.52
N LYS A 51 2.22 -2.75 23.22
CA LYS A 51 1.58 -3.98 22.76
C LYS A 51 0.72 -4.57 23.87
N GLU A 52 -0.57 -4.82 23.59
CA GLU A 52 -1.52 -5.39 24.56
C GLU A 52 -1.55 -4.63 25.91
N GLY A 53 -1.48 -3.30 25.83
CA GLY A 53 -1.50 -2.41 27.02
C GLY A 53 -0.20 -2.42 27.84
N LYS A 54 0.85 -3.09 27.37
CA LYS A 54 2.18 -3.09 27.99
C LYS A 54 3.15 -2.28 27.17
N THR A 55 3.97 -1.50 27.83
CA THR A 55 5.04 -0.71 27.20
C THR A 55 6.39 -1.41 27.30
N ALA A 56 7.20 -1.29 26.28
CA ALA A 56 8.57 -1.80 26.25
C ALA A 56 9.47 -0.85 25.46
N LEU A 57 10.72 -0.67 25.92
CA LEU A 57 11.76 0.05 25.20
C LEU A 57 12.52 -0.93 24.29
N ILE A 58 12.66 -0.57 23.03
CA ILE A 58 13.55 -1.22 22.07
C ILE A 58 14.74 -0.30 21.87
N GLU A 59 15.89 -0.69 22.40
CA GLU A 59 17.14 0.06 22.25
C GLU A 59 17.57 0.11 20.79
N ALA A 60 17.93 1.28 20.29
CA ALA A 60 18.37 1.49 18.92
C ALA A 60 19.21 2.76 18.79
N GLU A 61 20.32 2.66 18.10
CA GLU A 61 21.17 3.82 17.76
C GLU A 61 20.56 4.67 16.64
N LYS A 62 19.78 4.06 15.74
CA LYS A 62 19.15 4.72 14.60
C LYS A 62 17.73 4.20 14.41
N VAL A 63 16.84 5.11 14.09
CA VAL A 63 15.43 4.81 13.82
C VAL A 63 15.07 5.27 12.41
N LEU A 64 14.60 4.33 11.60
CA LEU A 64 14.01 4.61 10.29
C LEU A 64 12.49 4.67 10.43
N VAL A 65 11.89 5.80 10.06
CA VAL A 65 10.44 5.98 10.04
C VAL A 65 9.93 5.75 8.62
N SER A 66 9.14 4.69 8.43
CA SER A 66 8.57 4.31 7.14
C SER A 66 7.11 3.87 7.33
N VAL A 67 6.27 4.80 7.82
CA VAL A 67 4.90 4.54 8.28
C VAL A 67 3.83 4.88 7.23
N GLY A 68 4.21 4.94 5.96
CA GLY A 68 3.32 5.20 4.84
C GLY A 68 3.47 6.59 4.24
N ARG A 69 2.60 6.89 3.29
CA ARG A 69 2.58 8.11 2.48
C ARG A 69 1.17 8.71 2.47
N LYS A 70 1.10 10.01 2.22
CA LYS A 70 -0.16 10.73 2.00
C LYS A 70 -0.05 11.53 0.72
N ALA A 71 -1.16 11.66 0.01
CA ALA A 71 -1.26 12.59 -1.10
C ALA A 71 -0.99 14.02 -0.60
N ASN A 72 -0.13 14.75 -1.30
CA ASN A 72 0.09 16.16 -1.02
C ASN A 72 -0.93 16.99 -1.80
N LEU A 73 -1.96 17.44 -1.10
CA LEU A 73 -3.06 18.23 -1.66
C LEU A 73 -2.88 19.74 -1.43
N SER A 74 -1.82 20.14 -0.73
CA SER A 74 -1.57 21.55 -0.41
C SER A 74 -0.93 22.30 -1.57
N GLN A 75 -1.27 23.57 -1.72
CA GLN A 75 -0.63 24.51 -2.64
C GLN A 75 -0.78 24.21 -4.15
N VAL A 76 -1.67 23.28 -4.54
CA VAL A 76 -1.95 22.98 -5.94
C VAL A 76 -3.24 23.63 -6.47
N GLY A 77 -3.90 24.47 -5.66
CA GLY A 77 -5.04 25.29 -6.06
C GLY A 77 -6.35 24.53 -6.26
N LEU A 78 -6.51 23.34 -5.67
CA LEU A 78 -7.72 22.51 -5.78
C LEU A 78 -8.97 23.22 -5.22
N ASP A 79 -8.79 24.04 -4.19
CA ASP A 79 -9.82 24.85 -3.56
C ASP A 79 -10.44 25.88 -4.53
N LYS A 80 -9.61 26.45 -5.42
CA LYS A 80 -10.05 27.43 -6.43
C LYS A 80 -10.98 26.84 -7.50
N LEU A 81 -10.89 25.53 -7.70
CA LEU A 81 -11.67 24.81 -8.69
C LEU A 81 -12.83 24.03 -8.07
N ASN A 82 -13.03 24.12 -6.75
CA ASN A 82 -14.02 23.34 -5.99
C ASN A 82 -13.95 21.84 -6.29
N ILE A 83 -12.73 21.30 -6.39
CA ILE A 83 -12.52 19.87 -6.65
C ILE A 83 -12.86 19.07 -5.39
N GLU A 84 -13.65 18.03 -5.56
CA GLU A 84 -14.04 17.13 -4.47
C GLU A 84 -12.84 16.30 -4.00
N LEU A 85 -12.61 16.30 -2.69
CA LEU A 85 -11.54 15.56 -2.04
C LEU A 85 -12.10 14.40 -1.22
N LEU A 86 -11.44 13.27 -1.28
CA LEU A 86 -11.60 12.15 -0.35
C LEU A 86 -10.59 12.30 0.80
N ARG A 87 -10.73 11.46 1.82
CA ARG A 87 -9.80 11.44 2.96
C ARG A 87 -8.34 11.26 2.53
N ASN A 88 -8.10 10.50 1.46
CA ASN A 88 -6.76 10.08 1.04
C ASN A 88 -6.25 10.81 -0.21
N GLY A 89 -7.09 11.53 -0.95
CA GLY A 89 -6.68 12.15 -2.21
C GLY A 89 -7.81 12.88 -2.93
N VAL A 90 -7.56 13.25 -4.18
CA VAL A 90 -8.54 13.83 -5.09
C VAL A 90 -9.51 12.74 -5.55
N LYS A 91 -10.82 13.01 -5.45
CA LYS A 91 -11.83 12.12 -6.00
C LYS A 91 -11.80 12.15 -7.52
N VAL A 92 -11.72 10.97 -8.12
CA VAL A 92 -11.80 10.74 -9.57
C VAL A 92 -12.80 9.64 -9.87
N ASP A 93 -13.32 9.63 -11.10
CA ASP A 93 -14.10 8.54 -11.64
C ASP A 93 -13.22 7.46 -12.30
N GLU A 94 -13.83 6.50 -12.98
CA GLU A 94 -13.14 5.41 -13.69
C GLU A 94 -12.30 5.87 -14.88
N HIS A 95 -12.49 7.13 -15.33
CA HIS A 95 -11.74 7.79 -16.39
C HIS A 95 -10.70 8.78 -15.88
N MET A 96 -10.45 8.80 -14.57
CA MET A 96 -9.55 9.74 -13.90
C MET A 96 -10.02 11.20 -13.93
N GLN A 97 -11.28 11.46 -14.30
CA GLN A 97 -11.85 12.79 -14.27
C GLN A 97 -12.26 13.18 -12.85
N THR A 98 -11.96 14.39 -12.45
CA THR A 98 -12.37 14.95 -11.16
C THR A 98 -13.82 15.44 -11.19
N SER A 99 -14.32 15.98 -10.08
CA SER A 99 -15.62 16.68 -10.04
C SER A 99 -15.68 17.90 -10.98
N HIS A 100 -14.54 18.43 -11.45
CA HIS A 100 -14.47 19.50 -12.44
C HIS A 100 -14.27 18.92 -13.85
N PRO A 101 -15.17 19.20 -14.83
CA PRO A 101 -15.25 18.48 -16.11
C PRO A 101 -14.04 18.63 -17.04
N ARG A 102 -13.11 19.52 -16.74
CA ARG A 102 -11.88 19.75 -17.52
C ARG A 102 -10.60 19.47 -16.73
N VAL A 103 -10.73 18.80 -15.59
CA VAL A 103 -9.58 18.50 -14.72
C VAL A 103 -9.56 17.01 -14.43
N TYR A 104 -8.40 16.43 -14.63
CA TYR A 104 -8.09 15.04 -14.36
C TYR A 104 -7.01 14.97 -13.28
N ALA A 105 -6.99 13.89 -12.52
CA ALA A 105 -5.96 13.64 -11.52
C ALA A 105 -5.47 12.19 -11.65
N CYS A 106 -4.14 12.03 -11.67
CA CYS A 106 -3.48 10.74 -11.83
C CYS A 106 -2.30 10.63 -10.85
N GLY A 107 -1.96 9.41 -10.46
CA GLY A 107 -0.86 9.10 -9.56
C GLY A 107 -1.18 9.34 -8.09
N ASP A 108 -0.16 9.56 -7.30
CA ASP A 108 -0.23 9.63 -5.83
C ASP A 108 -1.28 10.61 -5.30
N ILE A 109 -1.63 11.64 -6.10
CA ILE A 109 -2.61 12.65 -5.71
C ILE A 109 -4.03 12.10 -5.58
N THR A 110 -4.35 11.01 -6.29
CA THR A 110 -5.67 10.34 -6.20
C THR A 110 -5.83 9.57 -4.90
N GLY A 111 -4.72 9.14 -4.29
CA GLY A 111 -4.71 8.33 -3.08
C GLY A 111 -5.17 6.88 -3.27
N HIS A 112 -5.42 6.43 -4.49
CA HIS A 112 -5.80 5.05 -4.80
C HIS A 112 -4.60 4.10 -4.77
N SER A 113 -3.56 4.41 -5.53
CA SER A 113 -2.35 3.60 -5.62
C SER A 113 -1.14 4.52 -5.78
N MET A 114 -0.17 4.40 -4.88
CA MET A 114 1.05 5.23 -4.90
C MET A 114 2.20 4.48 -5.58
N LEU A 115 1.94 3.98 -6.79
CA LEU A 115 2.87 3.19 -7.61
C LEU A 115 3.06 3.86 -8.97
N ALA A 116 4.31 3.92 -9.43
CA ALA A 116 4.66 4.61 -10.69
C ALA A 116 3.92 4.02 -11.91
N HIS A 117 3.85 2.69 -12.02
CA HIS A 117 3.16 2.02 -13.13
C HIS A 117 1.65 2.24 -13.09
N THR A 118 1.05 2.38 -11.89
CA THR A 118 -0.35 2.77 -11.76
C THR A 118 -0.58 4.18 -12.27
N ALA A 119 0.27 5.13 -11.88
CA ALA A 119 0.20 6.51 -12.34
C ALA A 119 0.32 6.63 -13.86
N ILE A 120 1.16 5.82 -14.49
CA ILE A 120 1.28 5.73 -15.96
C ILE A 120 -0.06 5.28 -16.56
N ARG A 121 -0.63 4.18 -16.06
CA ARG A 121 -1.90 3.64 -16.57
C ARG A 121 -3.07 4.61 -16.35
N GLU A 122 -3.16 5.24 -15.20
CA GLU A 122 -4.14 6.29 -14.91
C GLU A 122 -4.04 7.45 -15.90
N SER A 123 -2.80 7.86 -16.24
CA SER A 123 -2.56 8.93 -17.20
C SER A 123 -2.98 8.54 -18.63
N GLU A 124 -2.73 7.30 -19.04
CA GLU A 124 -3.22 6.78 -20.32
C GLU A 124 -4.74 6.81 -20.40
N VAL A 125 -5.45 6.34 -19.35
CA VAL A 125 -6.90 6.37 -19.25
C VAL A 125 -7.43 7.79 -19.36
N ALA A 126 -6.82 8.74 -18.63
CA ALA A 126 -7.21 10.15 -18.69
C ALA A 126 -7.07 10.73 -20.10
N VAL A 127 -5.94 10.48 -20.77
CA VAL A 127 -5.70 10.96 -22.13
C VAL A 127 -6.65 10.31 -23.13
N ASN A 128 -6.90 9.01 -23.03
CA ASN A 128 -7.85 8.30 -23.88
C ASN A 128 -9.25 8.89 -23.74
N HIS A 129 -9.70 9.15 -22.53
CA HIS A 129 -10.99 9.81 -22.28
C HIS A 129 -11.06 11.21 -22.89
N ILE A 130 -10.01 12.02 -22.78
CA ILE A 130 -9.93 13.36 -23.40
C ILE A 130 -10.04 13.27 -24.93
N LEU A 131 -9.49 12.22 -25.54
CA LEU A 131 -9.52 11.96 -26.98
C LEU A 131 -10.82 11.27 -27.46
N GLY A 132 -11.74 10.95 -26.55
CA GLY A 132 -12.99 10.23 -26.88
C GLY A 132 -12.76 8.73 -27.15
N VAL A 133 -11.64 8.18 -26.76
CA VAL A 133 -11.35 6.75 -26.81
C VAL A 133 -11.92 6.09 -25.55
N GLU A 134 -12.69 5.01 -25.70
CA GLU A 134 -13.22 4.28 -24.56
C GLU A 134 -12.10 3.52 -23.83
N ASP A 135 -11.86 3.90 -22.59
CA ASP A 135 -10.87 3.27 -21.71
C ASP A 135 -11.25 3.52 -20.25
N ARG A 136 -10.88 2.60 -19.36
CA ARG A 136 -11.21 2.70 -17.93
C ARG A 136 -10.09 2.16 -17.07
N MET A 137 -9.94 2.74 -15.88
CA MET A 137 -9.01 2.22 -14.89
C MET A 137 -9.60 0.99 -14.19
N ASN A 138 -8.80 -0.08 -14.14
CA ASN A 138 -9.10 -1.28 -13.38
C ASN A 138 -8.02 -1.53 -12.34
N TYR A 139 -8.30 -1.22 -11.08
CA TYR A 139 -7.36 -1.40 -9.98
C TYR A 139 -7.18 -2.86 -9.54
N ASP A 140 -8.11 -3.77 -9.87
CA ASP A 140 -7.97 -5.20 -9.56
C ASP A 140 -6.82 -5.87 -10.33
N CYS A 141 -6.33 -5.23 -11.39
CA CYS A 141 -5.23 -5.73 -12.21
C CYS A 141 -3.89 -5.00 -11.98
N VAL A 142 -3.79 -4.19 -10.93
CA VAL A 142 -2.56 -3.47 -10.61
C VAL A 142 -1.63 -4.36 -9.79
N PRO A 143 -0.43 -4.72 -10.29
CA PRO A 143 0.52 -5.52 -9.53
C PRO A 143 1.18 -4.68 -8.44
N GLY A 144 1.37 -5.29 -7.27
CA GLY A 144 2.22 -4.77 -6.21
C GLY A 144 3.51 -5.58 -6.12
N VAL A 145 4.65 -4.92 -5.90
CA VAL A 145 5.95 -5.57 -5.75
C VAL A 145 6.69 -4.98 -4.56
N VAL A 146 7.28 -5.84 -3.75
CA VAL A 146 8.21 -5.48 -2.68
C VAL A 146 9.58 -6.05 -3.02
N TYR A 147 10.52 -5.15 -3.29
CA TYR A 147 11.89 -5.47 -3.75
C TYR A 147 12.80 -5.86 -2.58
N THR A 148 12.37 -6.85 -1.83
CA THR A 148 13.14 -7.48 -0.76
C THR A 148 13.95 -8.65 -1.31
N ASN A 149 14.70 -9.36 -0.47
CA ASN A 149 15.35 -10.62 -0.83
C ASN A 149 14.90 -11.71 0.16
N PRO A 150 14.01 -12.67 -0.24
CA PRO A 150 13.39 -12.77 -1.57
C PRO A 150 12.44 -11.61 -1.88
N GLU A 151 12.18 -11.37 -3.17
CA GLU A 151 11.14 -10.45 -3.62
C GLU A 151 9.75 -11.04 -3.37
N VAL A 152 8.77 -10.15 -3.17
CA VAL A 152 7.36 -10.53 -3.04
C VAL A 152 6.54 -9.71 -4.02
N ALA A 153 5.70 -10.37 -4.79
CA ALA A 153 4.80 -9.71 -5.72
C ALA A 153 3.41 -10.34 -5.66
N GLY A 154 2.41 -9.56 -6.00
CA GLY A 154 1.02 -10.02 -6.08
C GLY A 154 0.19 -9.14 -6.98
N VAL A 155 -0.91 -9.68 -7.49
CA VAL A 155 -1.91 -8.96 -8.28
C VAL A 155 -3.28 -9.58 -8.01
N GLY A 156 -4.31 -8.75 -7.98
CA GLY A 156 -5.68 -9.18 -7.71
C GLY A 156 -5.98 -9.32 -6.21
N LYS A 157 -7.01 -10.07 -5.89
CA LYS A 157 -7.54 -10.20 -4.52
C LYS A 157 -6.77 -11.21 -3.71
N THR A 158 -6.56 -10.90 -2.44
CA THR A 158 -6.00 -11.83 -1.47
C THR A 158 -7.03 -12.86 -1.02
N GLU A 159 -6.57 -13.98 -0.44
CA GLU A 159 -7.47 -14.96 0.17
C GLU A 159 -8.37 -14.33 1.24
N GLU A 160 -7.85 -13.40 2.03
CA GLU A 160 -8.60 -12.70 3.07
C GLU A 160 -9.74 -11.88 2.48
N GLU A 161 -9.49 -11.18 1.38
CA GLU A 161 -10.52 -10.39 0.70
C GLU A 161 -11.59 -11.28 0.08
N LEU A 162 -11.21 -12.42 -0.51
CA LEU A 162 -12.15 -13.39 -1.06
C LEU A 162 -13.02 -14.01 0.03
N LYS A 163 -12.41 -14.41 1.16
CA LYS A 163 -13.14 -14.91 2.34
C LYS A 163 -14.11 -13.88 2.89
N ALA A 164 -13.67 -12.64 3.04
CA ALA A 164 -14.52 -11.55 3.55
C ALA A 164 -15.68 -11.23 2.61
N SER A 165 -15.48 -11.40 1.30
CA SER A 165 -16.51 -11.18 0.27
C SER A 165 -17.42 -12.40 0.04
N GLY A 166 -17.16 -13.54 0.68
CA GLY A 166 -17.94 -14.78 0.49
C GLY A 166 -17.74 -15.42 -0.88
N ILE A 167 -16.65 -15.08 -1.59
CA ILE A 167 -16.34 -15.62 -2.92
C ILE A 167 -15.64 -16.97 -2.73
N SER A 168 -16.17 -17.99 -3.39
CA SER A 168 -15.56 -19.34 -3.42
C SER A 168 -14.31 -19.32 -4.30
N TYR A 169 -13.22 -19.94 -3.83
CA TYR A 169 -11.96 -20.03 -4.56
C TYR A 169 -11.22 -21.34 -4.21
N HIS A 170 -10.20 -21.64 -4.99
CA HIS A 170 -9.24 -22.72 -4.71
C HIS A 170 -7.83 -22.11 -4.67
N ALA A 171 -7.15 -22.27 -3.53
CA ALA A 171 -5.75 -21.89 -3.41
C ALA A 171 -4.87 -23.02 -3.97
N VAL A 172 -3.91 -22.66 -4.81
CA VAL A 172 -2.95 -23.59 -5.41
C VAL A 172 -1.54 -23.05 -5.22
N SER A 173 -0.65 -23.85 -4.64
CA SER A 173 0.75 -23.49 -4.45
C SER A 173 1.64 -24.22 -5.46
N TYR A 174 2.45 -23.45 -6.18
CA TYR A 174 3.51 -23.96 -7.04
C TYR A 174 4.85 -23.76 -6.34
N THR A 175 5.53 -24.84 -6.01
CA THR A 175 6.82 -24.82 -5.28
C THR A 175 8.03 -24.83 -6.21
N HIS A 176 7.83 -25.07 -7.50
CA HIS A 176 8.86 -25.04 -8.55
C HIS A 176 8.24 -24.70 -9.90
N LEU A 177 8.99 -24.02 -10.74
CA LEU A 177 8.69 -23.81 -12.14
C LEU A 177 9.58 -24.72 -12.96
N THR A 178 8.98 -25.60 -13.76
CA THR A 178 9.70 -26.34 -14.80
C THR A 178 9.68 -25.46 -16.05
N LEU A 179 10.82 -24.92 -16.43
CA LEU A 179 11.00 -24.17 -17.67
C LEU A 179 11.25 -25.14 -18.81
#